data_41b538eb6b537e94c09facf81009f55b
#
_entry.id   41b538eb6b537e94c09facf81009f55b
#
_cell.length_a   1.000
_cell.length_b   1.000
_cell.length_c   1.000
_cell.angle_alpha   90.00
_cell.angle_beta   90.00
_cell.angle_gamma   90.00
#
_symmetry.space_group_name_H-M   'P 1'
#
loop_
_entity.id
_entity.type
_entity.pdbx_description
1 polymer ?
#
loop_
_entity_poly.entity_id
_entity_poly.type
_entity_poly.pdbx_seq_one_letter_code
_entity_poly.pdbx_strand_id
1 'polypeptide(L)'
;MKHFFALLLSALMVLSLLTACGDKTTPSDGDDQTVTDENGSDTDNNTDDTTDPYDAVRSYWSEDQLTQAWGPDQVVEHLFFHPIIAYPQWAFHDCNASQDQRYGLDDWMVTVDEYNKILQSVYDKGYILVAMEDVWSEVTDETGTHMVRNTLMLPEGKKPLVISFDDVNYYPYMLDEGFTSKLVVGEDGEIWAQCTDPYTNETFLTKELDATPILDQFVYEHPDFSLNGAKAIFSLTGYQGILGYRTQDDRDIAADSPDRPCLLYTSDAA
;
A
#
# COMPACT_ATOMS: atom_id res chain seq x y z
N MET A 1 -1.66 57.17 10.19
CA MET A 1 -2.57 57.97 9.36
C MET A 1 -3.08 57.07 8.27
N LYS A 2 -4.30 56.56 8.45
CA LYS A 2 -5.45 56.95 7.59
C LYS A 2 -5.28 56.44 6.15
N HIS A 3 -6.12 55.73 5.50
CA HIS A 3 -7.55 55.39 5.51
C HIS A 3 -7.73 54.34 4.41
N PHE A 4 -8.51 53.30 4.58
CA PHE A 4 -9.95 53.16 4.32
C PHE A 4 -10.37 53.23 2.83
N PHE A 5 -11.18 52.34 2.49
CA PHE A 5 -12.29 52.21 1.55
C PHE A 5 -12.13 51.01 0.61
N ALA A 6 -12.89 50.04 0.73
CA ALA A 6 -14.35 49.75 0.69
C ALA A 6 -14.69 49.08 -0.64
N LEU A 7 -15.17 47.87 -0.53
CA LEU A 7 -16.55 47.45 -0.77
C LEU A 7 -17.17 47.74 -2.13
N LEU A 8 -17.61 46.78 -2.84
CA LEU A 8 -18.97 46.47 -3.32
C LEU A 8 -18.92 45.40 -4.42
N LEU A 9 -19.58 44.32 -4.18
CA LEU A 9 -20.91 43.84 -4.64
C LEU A 9 -20.96 43.42 -6.08
N SER A 10 -21.29 42.20 -6.31
CA SER A 10 -22.53 41.60 -6.84
C SER A 10 -22.27 40.12 -7.03
N ALA A 11 -22.89 39.21 -6.42
CA ALA A 11 -24.30 38.78 -6.29
C ALA A 11 -25.02 38.66 -7.63
N LEU A 12 -25.41 37.50 -7.92
CA LEU A 12 -26.52 36.93 -8.68
C LEU A 12 -26.01 35.82 -9.62
N MET A 13 -26.59 34.75 -9.70
CA MET A 13 -27.87 34.06 -9.59
C MET A 13 -27.60 32.65 -10.04
N VAL A 14 -28.01 31.71 -9.27
CA VAL A 14 -29.34 31.04 -9.21
C VAL A 14 -29.47 29.92 -10.19
N LEU A 15 -29.67 28.78 -9.66
CA LEU A 15 -30.85 27.92 -9.58
C LEU A 15 -31.09 27.02 -10.79
N SER A 16 -31.13 25.79 -10.55
CA SER A 16 -32.21 24.82 -10.87
C SER A 16 -31.68 23.41 -10.68
N LEU A 17 -32.24 22.79 -9.76
CA LEU A 17 -33.47 21.98 -9.58
C LEU A 17 -33.12 20.52 -9.67
N LEU A 18 -33.22 19.84 -8.51
CA LEU A 18 -34.37 19.06 -8.05
C LEU A 18 -34.86 18.07 -9.09
N THR A 19 -34.83 16.83 -8.79
CA THR A 19 -35.82 15.93 -8.22
C THR A 19 -35.28 14.52 -8.44
N ALA A 20 -35.47 13.53 -7.66
CA ALA A 20 -36.60 13.16 -6.87
C ALA A 20 -36.21 12.09 -5.84
N CYS A 21 -36.67 12.26 -4.64
CA CYS A 21 -36.90 11.19 -3.68
C CYS A 21 -38.04 10.33 -4.16
N GLY A 22 -37.91 9.03 -4.11
CA GLY A 22 -38.99 8.06 -4.23
C GLY A 22 -39.14 7.32 -2.91
N ASP A 23 -40.32 7.45 -2.37
CA ASP A 23 -40.78 7.03 -1.06
C ASP A 23 -40.78 5.52 -0.83
N LYS A 24 -40.54 5.16 0.43
CA LYS A 24 -40.77 3.84 1.01
C LYS A 24 -42.27 3.60 1.23
N THR A 25 -42.77 2.46 0.83
CA THR A 25 -43.89 1.79 1.51
C THR A 25 -43.67 0.28 1.50
N THR A 26 -43.65 -0.31 2.67
CA THR A 26 -43.93 -1.72 3.02
C THR A 26 -45.36 -1.76 3.59
N PRO A 27 -45.95 -2.95 3.85
CA PRO A 27 -45.92 -4.28 3.26
C PRO A 27 -47.36 -4.81 3.00
N SER A 28 -47.53 -5.95 2.36
CA SER A 28 -48.62 -6.89 2.69
C SER A 28 -48.47 -8.24 1.97
N ASP A 29 -48.71 -9.26 2.75
CA ASP A 29 -48.81 -10.69 2.55
C ASP A 29 -49.48 -11.21 1.29
N GLY A 30 -49.09 -12.40 0.88
CA GLY A 30 -49.98 -13.41 0.39
C GLY A 30 -49.62 -14.14 -0.90
N ASP A 31 -49.43 -15.47 -0.72
CA ASP A 31 -49.71 -16.59 -1.60
C ASP A 31 -48.69 -17.08 -2.63
N ASP A 32 -48.16 -18.21 -2.24
CA ASP A 32 -47.93 -19.51 -2.89
C ASP A 32 -48.39 -19.62 -4.37
N GLN A 33 -47.41 -19.84 -5.29
CA GLN A 33 -47.57 -20.74 -6.42
C GLN A 33 -46.23 -21.23 -6.98
N THR A 34 -46.02 -22.54 -6.83
CA THR A 34 -45.08 -23.36 -7.58
C THR A 34 -45.22 -23.19 -9.09
N VAL A 35 -44.10 -22.93 -9.77
CA VAL A 35 -43.94 -23.22 -11.20
C VAL A 35 -42.53 -23.78 -11.44
N THR A 36 -42.56 -24.91 -12.04
CA THR A 36 -41.59 -25.84 -12.55
C THR A 36 -40.42 -25.26 -13.35
N ASP A 37 -39.29 -25.97 -13.20
CA ASP A 37 -38.08 -25.94 -14.01
C ASP A 37 -38.31 -25.76 -15.52
N GLU A 38 -37.65 -24.81 -16.13
CA GLU A 38 -37.15 -24.97 -17.49
C GLU A 38 -35.68 -24.51 -17.59
N ASN A 39 -34.89 -25.46 -17.99
CA ASN A 39 -33.49 -25.49 -18.30
C ASN A 39 -33.16 -24.50 -19.43
N GLY A 40 -32.49 -23.42 -19.13
CA GLY A 40 -31.87 -22.48 -20.10
C GLY A 40 -30.38 -22.46 -19.84
N SER A 41 -29.65 -23.29 -20.58
CA SER A 41 -28.20 -23.28 -20.66
C SER A 41 -27.77 -22.02 -21.43
N ASP A 42 -27.50 -20.94 -20.72
CA ASP A 42 -26.67 -19.85 -21.24
C ASP A 42 -25.24 -20.04 -20.75
N THR A 43 -24.48 -20.67 -21.61
CA THR A 43 -23.02 -20.67 -21.54
C THR A 43 -22.54 -19.27 -21.94
N ASP A 44 -22.50 -18.36 -20.99
CA ASP A 44 -21.67 -17.16 -21.08
C ASP A 44 -20.21 -17.58 -20.88
N ASN A 45 -19.60 -17.96 -22.02
CA ASN A 45 -18.15 -17.99 -22.15
C ASN A 45 -17.64 -16.54 -22.20
N ASN A 46 -17.62 -15.87 -21.08
CA ASN A 46 -16.77 -14.72 -20.86
C ASN A 46 -15.53 -15.21 -20.12
N THR A 47 -14.62 -15.83 -20.86
CA THR A 47 -13.24 -16.02 -20.41
C THR A 47 -12.56 -14.65 -20.52
N ASP A 48 -12.78 -13.81 -19.51
CA ASP A 48 -11.88 -12.72 -19.21
C ASP A 48 -10.62 -13.37 -18.62
N ASP A 49 -9.69 -13.72 -19.53
CA ASP A 49 -8.41 -14.34 -19.22
C ASP A 49 -7.42 -13.23 -18.75
N THR A 50 -7.82 -12.44 -17.80
CA THR A 50 -6.92 -11.59 -17.02
C THR A 50 -6.47 -12.37 -15.79
N THR A 51 -5.54 -13.30 -15.97
CA THR A 51 -4.77 -13.88 -14.86
C THR A 51 -4.08 -12.73 -14.14
N ASP A 52 -4.41 -12.57 -12.84
CA ASP A 52 -3.73 -11.63 -11.95
C ASP A 52 -2.21 -11.89 -12.05
N PRO A 53 -1.36 -10.90 -12.41
CA PRO A 53 0.09 -11.09 -12.46
C PRO A 53 0.65 -11.69 -11.17
N TYR A 54 -0.01 -11.44 -10.05
CA TYR A 54 0.36 -11.97 -8.74
C TYR A 54 0.14 -13.48 -8.60
N ASP A 55 -0.78 -14.08 -9.35
CA ASP A 55 -0.97 -15.53 -9.35
C ASP A 55 0.25 -16.28 -9.90
N ALA A 56 0.94 -15.70 -10.86
CA ALA A 56 2.19 -16.24 -11.39
C ALA A 56 3.32 -16.19 -10.33
N VAL A 57 3.35 -15.17 -9.49
CA VAL A 57 4.31 -15.05 -8.38
C VAL A 57 3.99 -16.08 -7.29
N ARG A 58 2.72 -16.19 -6.87
CA ARG A 58 2.29 -17.13 -5.83
C ARG A 58 2.57 -18.59 -6.18
N SER A 59 2.47 -18.93 -7.45
CA SER A 59 2.61 -20.31 -7.96
C SER A 59 3.97 -20.60 -8.59
N TYR A 60 4.92 -19.67 -8.52
CA TYR A 60 6.21 -19.84 -9.18
C TYR A 60 6.99 -21.04 -8.63
N TRP A 61 7.06 -21.18 -7.31
CA TRP A 61 7.73 -22.29 -6.66
C TRP A 61 6.74 -23.42 -6.34
N SER A 62 6.97 -24.61 -6.86
CA SER A 62 6.23 -25.80 -6.49
C SER A 62 6.84 -26.48 -5.25
N GLU A 63 6.04 -27.24 -4.49
CA GLU A 63 6.48 -27.89 -3.26
C GLU A 63 7.70 -28.80 -3.44
N ASP A 64 7.83 -29.48 -4.57
CA ASP A 64 8.95 -30.36 -4.89
C ASP A 64 10.27 -29.62 -5.16
N GLN A 65 10.22 -28.29 -5.40
CA GLN A 65 11.39 -27.44 -5.54
C GLN A 65 11.88 -26.90 -4.19
N LEU A 66 11.08 -26.97 -3.13
CA LEU A 66 11.43 -26.50 -1.80
C LEU A 66 12.19 -27.58 -1.02
N THR A 67 13.46 -27.76 -1.33
CA THR A 67 14.28 -28.88 -0.85
C THR A 67 15.26 -28.50 0.26
N GLN A 68 15.54 -27.21 0.45
CA GLN A 68 16.50 -26.71 1.44
C GLN A 68 15.77 -26.34 2.75
N ALA A 69 16.02 -27.06 3.83
CA ALA A 69 15.51 -26.69 5.14
C ALA A 69 16.35 -25.53 5.74
N TRP A 70 15.65 -24.47 6.19
CA TRP A 70 16.23 -23.35 6.92
C TRP A 70 15.70 -23.38 8.36
N GLY A 71 16.51 -23.91 9.27
CA GLY A 71 16.08 -24.22 10.64
C GLY A 71 15.90 -22.99 11.52
N PRO A 72 15.27 -23.15 12.68
CA PRO A 72 14.95 -22.05 13.59
C PRO A 72 16.18 -21.32 14.16
N ASP A 73 17.33 -21.98 14.19
CA ASP A 73 18.60 -21.40 14.66
C ASP A 73 19.35 -20.59 13.56
N GLN A 74 18.91 -20.67 12.32
CA GLN A 74 19.51 -19.94 11.21
C GLN A 74 18.91 -18.54 11.10
N VAL A 75 19.75 -17.54 10.79
CA VAL A 75 19.32 -16.15 10.67
C VAL A 75 18.41 -15.97 9.45
N VAL A 76 17.28 -15.34 9.64
CA VAL A 76 16.49 -14.72 8.56
C VAL A 76 16.86 -13.25 8.57
N GLU A 77 17.37 -12.77 7.46
CA GLU A 77 17.73 -11.35 7.33
C GLU A 77 16.45 -10.52 7.27
N HIS A 78 16.53 -9.32 7.85
CA HIS A 78 15.44 -8.36 7.83
C HIS A 78 15.98 -6.99 7.40
N LEU A 79 15.42 -6.44 6.35
CA LEU A 79 15.63 -5.06 5.92
C LEU A 79 14.38 -4.25 6.19
N PHE A 80 14.53 -3.09 6.79
CA PHE A 80 13.42 -2.15 6.95
C PHE A 80 13.72 -0.86 6.21
N PHE A 81 12.68 -0.22 5.73
CA PHE A 81 12.74 1.06 5.04
C PHE A 81 11.63 1.97 5.59
N HIS A 82 11.89 3.24 5.63
CA HIS A 82 10.88 4.29 5.71
C HIS A 82 10.40 4.65 4.30
N PRO A 83 9.43 5.55 4.12
CA PRO A 83 9.13 6.11 2.81
C PRO A 83 10.41 6.60 2.12
N ILE A 84 10.53 6.32 0.82
CA ILE A 84 11.74 6.61 0.07
C ILE A 84 11.68 7.99 -0.60
N ILE A 85 12.85 8.62 -0.79
CA ILE A 85 12.98 9.95 -1.39
C ILE A 85 12.81 9.84 -2.91
N ALA A 86 11.71 10.39 -3.44
CA ALA A 86 11.40 10.40 -4.87
C ALA A 86 12.22 11.45 -5.64
N TYR A 87 12.46 12.61 -5.03
CA TYR A 87 13.18 13.74 -5.64
C TYR A 87 14.42 14.14 -4.82
N PRO A 88 15.55 13.40 -4.93
CA PRO A 88 16.74 13.65 -4.11
C PRO A 88 17.33 15.06 -4.27
N GLN A 89 17.32 15.60 -5.49
CA GLN A 89 17.81 16.97 -5.73
C GLN A 89 16.96 17.99 -4.95
N TRP A 90 15.65 17.82 -4.94
CA TRP A 90 14.76 18.65 -4.15
C TRP A 90 15.02 18.48 -2.65
N ALA A 91 15.00 17.25 -2.15
CA ALA A 91 15.15 16.92 -0.74
C ALA A 91 16.45 17.47 -0.13
N PHE A 92 17.57 17.31 -0.83
CA PHE A 92 18.88 17.64 -0.28
C PHE A 92 19.39 19.05 -0.64
N HIS A 93 18.80 19.72 -1.66
CA HIS A 93 19.34 20.98 -2.15
C HIS A 93 18.31 22.08 -2.33
N ASP A 94 17.18 21.79 -2.98
CA ASP A 94 16.29 22.82 -3.53
C ASP A 94 15.12 23.17 -2.59
N CYS A 95 14.69 22.23 -1.72
CA CYS A 95 13.64 22.48 -0.74
C CYS A 95 14.11 23.42 0.39
N ASN A 96 13.14 23.90 1.18
CA ASN A 96 13.40 24.83 2.27
C ASN A 96 13.71 24.14 3.62
N ALA A 97 14.16 22.87 3.59
CA ALA A 97 14.52 22.12 4.79
C ALA A 97 15.76 22.70 5.48
N SER A 98 15.80 22.56 6.81
CA SER A 98 16.99 22.91 7.59
C SER A 98 18.14 21.94 7.30
N GLN A 99 19.37 22.35 7.64
CA GLN A 99 20.53 21.45 7.50
C GLN A 99 20.40 20.20 8.37
N ASP A 100 19.85 20.32 9.58
CA ASP A 100 19.64 19.18 10.49
C ASP A 100 18.57 18.21 9.92
N GLN A 101 17.54 18.76 9.26
CA GLN A 101 16.54 17.94 8.57
C GLN A 101 17.15 17.13 7.41
N ARG A 102 18.00 17.79 6.60
CA ARG A 102 18.71 17.11 5.50
C ARG A 102 19.64 16.00 5.98
N TYR A 103 20.33 16.22 7.11
CA TYR A 103 21.12 15.17 7.75
C TYR A 103 20.24 14.03 8.24
N GLY A 104 19.06 14.32 8.81
CA GLY A 104 18.11 13.30 9.20
C GLY A 104 17.62 12.47 8.01
N LEU A 105 17.34 13.09 6.87
CA LEU A 105 16.98 12.38 5.63
C LEU A 105 18.12 11.48 5.13
N ASP A 106 19.36 11.96 5.15
CA ASP A 106 20.54 11.20 4.73
C ASP A 106 20.83 10.01 5.66
N ASP A 107 20.59 10.15 6.96
CA ASP A 107 20.84 9.11 7.96
C ASP A 107 19.75 8.02 7.99
N TRP A 108 18.50 8.33 7.67
CA TRP A 108 17.36 7.45 7.93
C TRP A 108 16.57 7.03 6.70
N MET A 109 16.72 7.71 5.56
CA MET A 109 15.96 7.46 4.36
C MET A 109 16.87 7.01 3.22
N VAL A 110 16.31 6.30 2.28
CA VAL A 110 16.99 5.97 1.01
C VAL A 110 16.27 6.65 -0.15
N THR A 111 17.00 6.93 -1.20
CA THR A 111 16.43 7.41 -2.46
C THR A 111 15.85 6.25 -3.28
N VAL A 112 15.01 6.56 -4.25
CA VAL A 112 14.49 5.58 -5.22
C VAL A 112 15.65 4.81 -5.91
N ASP A 113 16.72 5.50 -6.29
CA ASP A 113 17.87 4.87 -6.96
C ASP A 113 18.63 3.91 -6.02
N GLU A 114 18.79 4.26 -4.76
CA GLU A 114 19.39 3.39 -3.75
C GLU A 114 18.52 2.18 -3.46
N TYR A 115 17.21 2.38 -3.32
CA TYR A 115 16.26 1.29 -3.08
C TYR A 115 16.28 0.26 -4.22
N ASN A 116 16.24 0.70 -5.47
CA ASN A 116 16.35 -0.18 -6.63
C ASN A 116 17.68 -0.97 -6.64
N LYS A 117 18.79 -0.32 -6.30
CA LYS A 117 20.11 -0.98 -6.18
C LYS A 117 20.15 -2.00 -5.05
N ILE A 118 19.47 -1.72 -3.93
CA ILE A 118 19.36 -2.65 -2.80
C ILE A 118 18.55 -3.88 -3.22
N LEU A 119 17.38 -3.71 -3.85
CA LEU A 119 16.58 -4.83 -4.36
C LEU A 119 17.38 -5.70 -5.32
N GLN A 120 18.03 -5.11 -6.30
CA GLN A 120 18.89 -5.86 -7.23
C GLN A 120 20.02 -6.59 -6.51
N SER A 121 20.66 -5.92 -5.54
CA SER A 121 21.78 -6.51 -4.79
C SER A 121 21.38 -7.72 -3.94
N VAL A 122 20.21 -7.67 -3.27
CA VAL A 122 19.73 -8.81 -2.47
C VAL A 122 19.28 -9.96 -3.37
N TYR A 123 18.64 -9.65 -4.50
CA TYR A 123 18.29 -10.64 -5.51
C TYR A 123 19.52 -11.36 -6.06
N ASP A 124 20.55 -10.63 -6.51
CA ASP A 124 21.81 -11.17 -7.05
C ASP A 124 22.57 -12.02 -6.03
N LYS A 125 22.40 -11.74 -4.73
CA LYS A 125 22.98 -12.52 -3.64
C LYS A 125 22.20 -13.79 -3.28
N GLY A 126 21.11 -14.07 -4.01
CA GLY A 126 20.28 -15.27 -3.82
C GLY A 126 19.31 -15.17 -2.65
N TYR A 127 18.95 -13.97 -2.21
CA TYR A 127 17.84 -13.82 -1.26
C TYR A 127 16.50 -14.09 -1.90
N ILE A 128 15.54 -14.52 -1.09
CA ILE A 128 14.15 -14.74 -1.45
C ILE A 128 13.26 -14.16 -0.35
N LEU A 129 12.23 -13.43 -0.75
CA LEU A 129 11.26 -12.89 0.20
C LEU A 129 10.44 -14.00 0.82
N VAL A 130 10.27 -13.95 2.13
CA VAL A 130 9.43 -14.84 2.92
C VAL A 130 8.46 -14.04 3.77
N ALA A 131 7.25 -14.57 3.97
CA ALA A 131 6.28 -13.94 4.83
C ALA A 131 6.64 -14.14 6.31
N MET A 132 6.29 -13.18 7.18
CA MET A 132 6.59 -13.28 8.61
C MET A 132 5.85 -14.45 9.28
N GLU A 133 4.64 -14.76 8.83
CA GLU A 133 3.85 -15.90 9.26
C GLU A 133 4.47 -17.26 8.89
N ASP A 134 5.30 -17.29 7.85
CA ASP A 134 6.09 -18.48 7.54
C ASP A 134 7.29 -18.63 8.48
N VAL A 135 7.82 -17.52 8.98
CA VAL A 135 8.97 -17.49 9.89
C VAL A 135 8.59 -17.78 11.33
N TRP A 136 7.41 -17.31 11.76
CA TRP A 136 6.93 -17.43 13.13
C TRP A 136 5.50 -17.94 13.18
N SER A 137 5.21 -18.83 14.13
CA SER A 137 3.86 -19.28 14.46
C SER A 137 3.53 -19.00 15.91
N GLU A 138 2.28 -18.61 16.17
CA GLU A 138 1.74 -18.60 17.52
C GLU A 138 1.36 -20.01 17.93
N VAL A 139 1.83 -20.44 19.09
CA VAL A 139 1.53 -21.75 19.67
C VAL A 139 0.96 -21.58 21.07
N THR A 140 -0.11 -22.29 21.37
CA THR A 140 -0.71 -22.35 22.72
C THR A 140 -0.53 -23.75 23.27
N ASP A 141 0.14 -23.86 24.39
CA ASP A 141 0.34 -25.11 25.13
C ASP A 141 0.12 -24.94 26.65
N GLU A 142 0.57 -25.88 27.45
CA GLU A 142 0.43 -25.86 28.93
C GLU A 142 1.17 -24.66 29.58
N THR A 143 2.11 -24.04 28.88
CA THR A 143 2.89 -22.88 29.36
C THR A 143 2.24 -21.54 28.99
N GLY A 144 1.20 -21.58 28.14
CA GLY A 144 0.50 -20.41 27.62
C GLY A 144 0.71 -20.19 26.11
N THR A 145 0.32 -19.02 25.65
CA THR A 145 0.50 -18.62 24.24
C THR A 145 1.86 -17.95 24.05
N HIS A 146 2.63 -18.43 23.07
CA HIS A 146 3.96 -17.90 22.74
C HIS A 146 4.29 -18.09 21.25
N MET A 147 5.27 -17.30 20.77
CA MET A 147 5.75 -17.40 19.38
C MET A 147 6.86 -18.44 19.27
N VAL A 148 6.75 -19.28 18.24
CA VAL A 148 7.75 -20.30 17.91
C VAL A 148 8.31 -20.04 16.53
N ARG A 149 9.62 -20.19 16.40
CA ARG A 149 10.33 -20.07 15.13
C ARG A 149 10.11 -21.33 14.30
N ASN A 150 9.66 -21.17 13.07
CA ASN A 150 9.43 -22.25 12.13
C ASN A 150 10.71 -22.69 11.40
N THR A 151 10.69 -23.89 10.84
CA THR A 151 11.63 -24.30 9.80
C THR A 151 11.04 -23.93 8.46
N LEU A 152 11.73 -23.07 7.70
CA LEU A 152 11.33 -22.74 6.33
C LEU A 152 11.84 -23.80 5.37
N MET A 153 11.04 -24.12 4.36
CA MET A 153 11.48 -24.90 3.21
C MET A 153 11.71 -23.94 2.03
N LEU A 154 12.92 -23.91 1.52
CA LEU A 154 13.38 -22.95 0.50
C LEU A 154 13.84 -23.70 -0.75
N PRO A 155 13.85 -23.02 -1.91
CA PRO A 155 14.56 -23.50 -3.09
C PRO A 155 16.06 -23.61 -2.80
N GLU A 156 16.73 -24.55 -3.44
CA GLU A 156 18.18 -24.79 -3.30
C GLU A 156 18.98 -23.50 -3.55
N GLY A 157 19.88 -23.15 -2.63
CA GLY A 157 20.75 -21.98 -2.71
C GLY A 157 20.12 -20.63 -2.38
N LYS A 158 18.81 -20.58 -2.11
CA LYS A 158 18.14 -19.35 -1.67
C LYS A 158 18.30 -19.10 -0.17
N LYS A 159 18.28 -17.84 0.25
CA LYS A 159 18.38 -17.36 1.63
C LYS A 159 17.16 -16.50 1.98
N PRO A 160 16.52 -16.71 3.13
CA PRO A 160 15.29 -15.98 3.44
C PRO A 160 15.57 -14.52 3.81
N LEU A 161 14.71 -13.64 3.32
CA LEU A 161 14.70 -12.21 3.58
C LEU A 161 13.29 -11.75 3.92
N VAL A 162 13.15 -10.98 4.98
CA VAL A 162 11.94 -10.21 5.28
C VAL A 162 12.21 -8.73 4.96
N ILE A 163 11.26 -8.06 4.32
CA ILE A 163 11.28 -6.61 4.14
C ILE A 163 10.10 -6.02 4.91
N SER A 164 10.32 -4.93 5.66
CA SER A 164 9.25 -4.11 6.22
C SER A 164 9.36 -2.66 5.75
N PHE A 165 8.21 -2.00 5.68
CA PHE A 165 8.09 -0.57 5.46
C PHE A 165 7.51 0.07 6.72
N ASP A 166 8.30 0.91 7.36
CA ASP A 166 7.96 1.58 8.60
C ASP A 166 7.41 2.98 8.31
N ASP A 167 6.51 3.46 9.16
CA ASP A 167 5.98 4.83 9.09
C ASP A 167 5.37 5.23 7.74
N VAL A 168 4.67 4.33 7.07
CA VAL A 168 4.06 4.60 5.75
C VAL A 168 2.84 5.53 5.90
N ASN A 169 3.12 6.75 6.36
CA ASN A 169 2.13 7.79 6.63
C ASN A 169 2.30 9.03 5.75
N TYR A 170 3.47 9.19 5.12
CA TYR A 170 3.79 10.37 4.31
C TYR A 170 3.51 11.67 5.08
N TYR A 171 4.24 11.89 6.17
CA TYR A 171 4.08 13.04 7.05
C TYR A 171 4.13 14.38 6.28
N PRO A 172 3.50 15.45 6.80
CA PRO A 172 3.46 16.73 6.09
C PRO A 172 4.83 17.25 5.64
N TYR A 173 5.88 17.08 6.46
CA TYR A 173 7.23 17.48 6.07
C TYR A 173 7.76 16.70 4.86
N MET A 174 7.41 15.42 4.73
CA MET A 174 7.82 14.60 3.58
C MET A 174 7.22 15.11 2.27
N LEU A 175 5.97 15.62 2.31
CA LEU A 175 5.32 16.17 1.13
C LEU A 175 6.07 17.41 0.59
N ASP A 176 6.66 18.21 1.49
CA ASP A 176 7.46 19.38 1.15
C ASP A 176 8.90 19.01 0.77
N GLU A 177 9.35 17.80 1.07
CA GLU A 177 10.75 17.36 0.95
C GLU A 177 10.96 16.29 -0.14
N GLY A 178 10.05 16.16 -1.11
CA GLY A 178 10.25 15.38 -2.32
C GLY A 178 9.95 13.88 -2.18
N PHE A 179 9.05 13.52 -1.29
CA PHE A 179 8.46 12.18 -1.19
C PHE A 179 7.15 12.10 -1.97
N THR A 180 6.64 10.87 -2.15
CA THR A 180 5.26 10.62 -2.58
C THR A 180 4.29 11.01 -1.47
N SER A 181 2.99 11.05 -1.75
CA SER A 181 2.00 11.58 -0.80
C SER A 181 1.08 10.51 -0.22
N LYS A 182 0.78 9.46 -0.97
CA LYS A 182 -0.07 8.34 -0.51
C LYS A 182 0.01 7.16 -1.46
N LEU A 183 -0.38 5.99 -0.96
CA LEU A 183 -0.67 4.82 -1.77
C LEU A 183 -2.15 4.81 -2.15
N VAL A 184 -2.45 4.44 -3.38
CA VAL A 184 -3.81 4.34 -3.91
C VAL A 184 -3.95 3.06 -4.72
N VAL A 185 -5.16 2.53 -4.81
CA VAL A 185 -5.47 1.45 -5.74
C VAL A 185 -5.81 2.06 -7.10
N GLY A 186 -5.06 1.66 -8.12
CA GLY A 186 -5.29 2.10 -9.50
C GLY A 186 -6.51 1.45 -10.15
N GLU A 187 -6.87 1.90 -11.34
CA GLU A 187 -7.96 1.31 -12.13
C GLU A 187 -7.68 -0.14 -12.54
N ASP A 188 -6.41 -0.52 -12.58
CA ASP A 188 -5.91 -1.88 -12.83
C ASP A 188 -5.98 -2.80 -11.59
N GLY A 189 -6.42 -2.28 -10.44
CA GLY A 189 -6.48 -2.99 -9.16
C GLY A 189 -5.13 -3.10 -8.44
N GLU A 190 -4.05 -2.55 -9.00
CA GLU A 190 -2.72 -2.58 -8.41
C GLU A 190 -2.44 -1.33 -7.57
N ILE A 191 -1.39 -1.41 -6.75
CA ILE A 191 -0.96 -0.29 -5.91
C ILE A 191 -0.14 0.71 -6.72
N TRP A 192 -0.55 1.96 -6.64
CA TRP A 192 0.14 3.13 -7.19
C TRP A 192 0.47 4.11 -6.08
N ALA A 193 1.50 4.90 -6.28
CA ALA A 193 1.79 6.05 -5.44
C ALA A 193 1.28 7.33 -6.09
N GLN A 194 0.63 8.19 -5.32
CA GLN A 194 0.35 9.56 -5.72
C GLN A 194 1.57 10.41 -5.40
N CYS A 195 2.04 11.15 -6.37
CA CYS A 195 3.18 12.04 -6.24
C CYS A 195 2.83 13.43 -6.75
N THR A 196 3.38 14.46 -6.11
CA THR A 196 3.35 15.84 -6.62
C THR A 196 4.77 16.25 -6.97
N ASP A 197 5.00 16.58 -8.24
CA ASP A 197 6.29 17.08 -8.70
C ASP A 197 6.58 18.44 -8.02
N PRO A 198 7.66 18.55 -7.24
CA PRO A 198 7.94 19.76 -6.47
C PRO A 198 8.36 20.96 -7.32
N TYR A 199 8.74 20.73 -8.59
CA TYR A 199 9.15 21.81 -9.51
C TYR A 199 7.98 22.36 -10.32
N THR A 200 7.02 21.50 -10.70
CA THR A 200 5.87 21.88 -11.53
C THR A 200 4.57 22.01 -10.76
N ASN A 201 4.51 21.42 -9.56
CA ASN A 201 3.32 21.30 -8.73
C ASN A 201 2.21 20.47 -9.40
N GLU A 202 2.56 19.61 -10.34
CA GLU A 202 1.65 18.65 -10.97
C GLU A 202 1.53 17.40 -10.12
N THR A 203 0.29 16.94 -9.89
CA THR A 203 0.02 15.68 -9.16
C THR A 203 -0.33 14.58 -10.15
N PHE A 204 0.30 13.42 -9.98
CA PHE A 204 0.14 12.25 -10.85
C PHE A 204 0.27 10.95 -10.07
N LEU A 205 -0.11 9.85 -10.71
CA LEU A 205 0.10 8.49 -10.19
C LEU A 205 1.32 7.86 -10.84
N THR A 206 2.07 7.08 -10.06
CA THR A 206 3.31 6.45 -10.51
C THR A 206 3.54 5.12 -9.80
N LYS A 207 4.22 4.18 -10.49
CA LYS A 207 4.75 2.95 -9.89
C LYS A 207 6.27 3.00 -9.68
N GLU A 208 6.92 4.13 -9.99
CA GLU A 208 8.39 4.23 -10.06
C GLU A 208 9.00 5.05 -8.92
N LEU A 209 8.20 5.74 -8.10
CA LEU A 209 8.69 6.72 -7.12
C LEU A 209 8.41 6.36 -5.66
N ASP A 210 7.91 5.14 -5.40
CA ASP A 210 7.60 4.68 -4.04
C ASP A 210 8.00 3.23 -3.85
N ALA A 211 8.44 2.88 -2.65
CA ALA A 211 8.97 1.56 -2.32
C ALA A 211 7.97 0.43 -2.58
N THR A 212 6.68 0.67 -2.31
CA THR A 212 5.65 -0.37 -2.44
C THR A 212 5.40 -0.77 -3.89
N PRO A 213 5.00 0.14 -4.81
CA PRO A 213 4.79 -0.25 -6.19
C PRO A 213 6.09 -0.66 -6.91
N ILE A 214 7.25 -0.13 -6.52
CA ILE A 214 8.55 -0.59 -7.04
C ILE A 214 8.78 -2.05 -6.67
N LEU A 215 8.54 -2.44 -5.41
CA LEU A 215 8.69 -3.84 -4.99
C LEU A 215 7.71 -4.75 -5.72
N ASP A 216 6.47 -4.32 -5.93
CA ASP A 216 5.48 -5.08 -6.69
C ASP A 216 5.97 -5.34 -8.12
N GLN A 217 6.45 -4.32 -8.83
CA GLN A 217 7.01 -4.49 -10.17
C GLN A 217 8.24 -5.40 -10.17
N PHE A 218 9.14 -5.21 -9.19
CA PHE A 218 10.35 -6.04 -9.08
C PHE A 218 10.00 -7.52 -8.88
N VAL A 219 9.01 -7.83 -8.05
CA VAL A 219 8.55 -9.21 -7.82
C VAL A 219 7.83 -9.78 -9.06
N TYR A 220 7.10 -8.97 -9.82
CA TYR A 220 6.48 -9.41 -11.08
C TYR A 220 7.53 -9.73 -12.15
N GLU A 221 8.60 -8.95 -12.22
CA GLU A 221 9.71 -9.19 -13.15
C GLU A 221 10.61 -10.36 -12.69
N HIS A 222 10.67 -10.61 -11.39
CA HIS A 222 11.48 -11.63 -10.75
C HIS A 222 10.64 -12.52 -9.83
N PRO A 223 9.71 -13.35 -10.36
CA PRO A 223 8.81 -14.14 -9.51
C PRO A 223 9.55 -15.15 -8.63
N ASP A 224 10.77 -15.55 -9.01
CA ASP A 224 11.66 -16.39 -8.20
C ASP A 224 12.26 -15.67 -6.98
N PHE A 225 12.05 -14.37 -6.84
CA PHE A 225 12.42 -13.57 -5.67
C PHE A 225 11.42 -13.66 -4.51
N SER A 226 10.23 -14.23 -4.74
CA SER A 226 9.16 -14.33 -3.77
C SER A 226 8.79 -15.80 -3.49
N LEU A 227 8.73 -16.18 -2.22
CA LEU A 227 8.18 -17.47 -1.80
C LEU A 227 6.68 -17.32 -1.56
N ASN A 228 5.86 -18.10 -2.29
CA ASN A 228 4.39 -18.12 -2.14
C ASN A 228 3.71 -16.74 -2.23
N GLY A 229 4.32 -15.79 -2.96
CA GLY A 229 3.79 -14.44 -3.08
C GLY A 229 4.19 -13.49 -1.95
N ALA A 230 5.15 -13.86 -1.10
CA ALA A 230 5.65 -12.97 -0.05
C ALA A 230 6.21 -11.66 -0.63
N LYS A 231 5.84 -10.53 -0.02
CA LYS A 231 6.34 -9.19 -0.32
C LYS A 231 6.84 -8.51 0.96
N ALA A 232 6.57 -7.24 1.16
CA ALA A 232 6.92 -6.52 2.38
C ALA A 232 5.76 -6.47 3.38
N ILE A 233 6.09 -6.21 4.64
CA ILE A 233 5.14 -5.96 5.73
C ILE A 233 5.09 -4.47 5.99
N PHE A 234 3.89 -3.92 6.18
CA PHE A 234 3.74 -2.56 6.67
C PHE A 234 3.76 -2.50 8.19
N SER A 235 4.64 -1.67 8.75
CA SER A 235 4.70 -1.33 10.16
C SER A 235 4.03 0.03 10.36
N LEU A 236 2.70 0.03 10.44
CA LEU A 236 1.90 1.24 10.48
C LEU A 236 1.85 1.81 11.91
N THR A 237 2.33 3.04 12.09
CA THR A 237 2.29 3.74 13.38
C THR A 237 0.93 4.34 13.69
N GLY A 238 0.11 4.61 12.67
CA GLY A 238 -1.18 5.30 12.81
C GLY A 238 -1.08 6.77 13.22
N TYR A 239 0.13 7.32 13.38
CA TYR A 239 0.33 8.73 13.72
C TYR A 239 0.05 9.61 12.50
N GLN A 240 -0.87 10.55 12.64
CA GLN A 240 -1.36 11.45 11.57
C GLN A 240 -2.07 10.75 10.39
N GLY A 241 -2.26 9.46 10.41
CA GLY A 241 -2.94 8.72 9.36
C GLY A 241 -2.29 7.39 9.02
N ILE A 242 -2.68 6.83 7.88
CA ILE A 242 -2.22 5.53 7.37
C ILE A 242 -2.11 5.62 5.85
N LEU A 243 -1.00 5.16 5.27
CA LEU A 243 -0.75 5.11 3.82
C LEU A 243 -0.94 6.47 3.10
N GLY A 244 -0.77 7.59 3.84
CA GLY A 244 -1.00 8.93 3.34
C GLY A 244 -2.44 9.46 3.51
N TYR A 245 -3.36 8.61 3.96
CA TYR A 245 -4.73 9.03 4.29
C TYR A 245 -4.76 9.62 5.70
N ARG A 246 -5.21 10.87 5.82
CA ARG A 246 -5.24 11.61 7.08
C ARG A 246 -6.47 11.24 7.90
N THR A 247 -6.25 10.67 9.09
CA THR A 247 -7.34 10.13 9.94
C THR A 247 -7.41 10.72 11.33
N GLN A 248 -6.40 11.48 11.76
CA GLN A 248 -6.41 12.15 13.06
C GLN A 248 -7.15 13.48 13.05
N ASP A 249 -7.93 13.72 14.12
CA ASP A 249 -8.77 14.92 14.29
C ASP A 249 -8.05 16.13 14.85
N ASP A 250 -6.85 15.95 15.39
CA ASP A 250 -6.24 16.90 16.34
C ASP A 250 -5.13 17.79 15.76
N ARG A 251 -4.85 17.67 14.45
CA ARG A 251 -3.74 18.42 13.82
C ARG A 251 -4.09 18.88 12.41
N ASP A 252 -4.94 19.89 12.33
CA ASP A 252 -5.31 20.56 11.07
C ASP A 252 -6.01 19.67 10.01
N ILE A 253 -6.40 18.45 10.41
CA ILE A 253 -7.14 17.55 9.55
C ILE A 253 -8.60 17.61 9.97
N ALA A 254 -9.39 18.26 9.14
CA ALA A 254 -10.81 18.42 9.39
C ALA A 254 -11.52 17.08 9.54
N ALA A 255 -12.45 17.01 10.47
CA ALA A 255 -13.31 15.83 10.69
C ALA A 255 -14.09 15.41 9.44
N ASP A 256 -14.17 16.29 8.45
CA ASP A 256 -14.78 16.11 7.13
C ASP A 256 -13.78 15.83 6.01
N SER A 257 -12.51 15.48 6.36
CA SER A 257 -11.51 15.10 5.36
C SER A 257 -12.07 13.99 4.44
N PRO A 258 -11.94 14.13 3.12
CA PRO A 258 -12.38 13.12 2.16
C PRO A 258 -11.66 11.78 2.32
N ASP A 259 -10.51 11.76 3.01
CA ASP A 259 -9.73 10.56 3.27
C ASP A 259 -10.34 9.67 4.37
N ARG A 260 -11.16 10.24 5.26
CA ARG A 260 -11.76 9.49 6.39
C ARG A 260 -12.67 8.34 6.00
N PRO A 261 -13.60 8.48 5.07
CA PRO A 261 -14.47 7.38 4.67
C PRO A 261 -13.71 6.19 4.10
N CYS A 262 -12.61 6.43 3.40
CA CYS A 262 -11.83 5.39 2.73
C CYS A 262 -11.24 4.38 3.74
N LEU A 263 -10.76 4.84 4.90
CA LEU A 263 -10.17 3.97 5.92
C LEU A 263 -11.21 3.25 6.80
N LEU A 264 -12.38 3.84 7.00
CA LEU A 264 -13.47 3.19 7.71
C LEU A 264 -14.03 1.98 6.96
N TYR A 265 -13.99 2.00 5.62
CA TYR A 265 -14.44 0.88 4.80
C TYR A 265 -13.40 -0.24 4.67
N THR A 266 -12.11 0.05 4.83
CA THR A 266 -11.05 -0.97 4.78
C THR A 266 -10.87 -1.71 6.10
N SER A 267 -11.22 -1.11 7.24
CA SER A 267 -11.17 -1.77 8.55
C SER A 267 -12.29 -2.78 8.79
N ASP A 268 -13.43 -2.65 8.10
CA ASP A 268 -14.57 -3.57 8.20
C ASP A 268 -14.48 -4.75 7.21
N ALA A 269 -13.46 -4.77 6.36
CA ALA A 269 -13.22 -5.82 5.35
C ALA A 269 -12.07 -6.78 5.72
N ALA A 270 -11.47 -6.64 6.91
CA ALA A 270 -10.37 -7.46 7.41
C ALA A 270 -10.86 -8.58 8.34
#